data_3303c33c06f160ec7cf4eb5c838a66f0
#
_entry.id   3303c33c06f160ec7cf4eb5c838a66f0
#
_cell.length_a   1.000
_cell.length_b   1.000
_cell.length_c   1.000
_cell.angle_alpha   90.00
_cell.angle_beta   90.00
_cell.angle_gamma   90.00
#
_symmetry.space_group_name_H-M   'P 1'
#
loop_
_entity.id
_entity.type
_entity.pdbx_description
1 polymer ?
#
loop_
_entity_poly.entity_id
_entity_poly.type
_entity_poly.pdbx_seq_one_letter_code
_entity_poly.pdbx_strand_id
1 'polypeptide(L)'
;MRSNLIILAFVSILLVFYSDLQYSRMIFFGTYATSFLAEIVVTLVFFYNKQLTFEADKQEKYSQELQTQKAFKKGSNIETAVNTLTDNDAVKGAIEALLEKGLDEATLDQIVNQNKDLIVKEAGEDVYQLICDYTNCRSLKNLVFSTTTSFNIDKQPFNNYDSLLNLQRINDIRRINKFFESVNLKLKLGGRFIGCVETKNLRKKRIFRKYSSGINSFIYFFDFIYKRIMPKMPVLKKLYFFFNRGNNRVLSEQEAFGRLYSCGFKLIDKKLINGLIYFVGEKYKEPVYDFNPSYGPLFKMKRKGKGGKTIYVYKFRTMYPYSEYLQEYVYEKFSLQEGGKFKDDYRITTAGKFMRKFWLDELPMFINFFRGDLKLVGVRPLSSHYFSLYTKEMQERRLNYRPGLIPPFYMDMPKTFDEILDSEKKYLDAYDSHPLFTDVKYFFGAFYNIVIKKARSK
;
A
#
# COMPACT_ATOMS: atom_id res chain seq x y z
N MET A 1 -15.35 -28.15 16.36
CA MET A 1 -15.89 -27.40 15.19
C MET A 1 -15.99 -28.23 13.92
N ARG A 2 -14.93 -28.94 13.50
CA ARG A 2 -15.00 -29.75 12.25
C ARG A 2 -16.03 -30.89 12.26
N SER A 3 -16.27 -31.55 13.42
CA SER A 3 -17.25 -32.64 13.53
C SER A 3 -18.70 -32.17 13.40
N ASN A 4 -19.05 -30.96 13.89
CA ASN A 4 -20.41 -30.44 13.78
C ASN A 4 -20.76 -30.02 12.35
N LEU A 5 -19.78 -29.60 11.56
CA LEU A 5 -19.96 -29.27 10.15
C LEU A 5 -20.30 -30.49 9.30
N ILE A 6 -19.63 -31.59 9.56
CA ILE A 6 -19.86 -32.87 8.86
C ILE A 6 -21.25 -33.42 9.21
N ILE A 7 -21.66 -33.33 10.48
CA ILE A 7 -22.98 -33.75 10.95
C ILE A 7 -24.07 -32.85 10.35
N LEU A 8 -23.90 -31.55 10.32
CA LEU A 8 -24.84 -30.61 9.69
C LEU A 8 -24.97 -30.86 8.18
N ALA A 9 -23.84 -31.07 7.48
CA ALA A 9 -23.86 -31.38 6.05
C ALA A 9 -24.57 -32.73 5.79
N PHE A 10 -24.36 -33.74 6.62
CA PHE A 10 -24.99 -35.06 6.49
C PHE A 10 -26.51 -35.00 6.77
N VAL A 11 -26.91 -34.32 7.83
CA VAL A 11 -28.35 -34.08 8.15
C VAL A 11 -29.01 -33.24 7.06
N SER A 12 -28.31 -32.28 6.50
CA SER A 12 -28.80 -31.43 5.42
C SER A 12 -29.02 -32.22 4.12
N ILE A 13 -28.10 -33.12 3.76
CA ILE A 13 -28.23 -34.01 2.61
C ILE A 13 -29.42 -34.96 2.80
N LEU A 14 -29.59 -35.52 3.98
CA LEU A 14 -30.73 -36.40 4.28
C LEU A 14 -32.07 -35.69 4.17
N LEU A 15 -32.17 -34.43 4.66
CA LEU A 15 -33.40 -33.63 4.55
C LEU A 15 -33.75 -33.26 3.10
N VAL A 16 -32.75 -33.05 2.23
CA VAL A 16 -32.97 -32.77 0.79
C VAL A 16 -33.54 -34.00 0.07
N PHE A 17 -33.10 -35.20 0.45
CA PHE A 17 -33.61 -36.45 -0.15
C PHE A 17 -35.03 -36.79 0.31
N TYR A 18 -35.46 -36.32 1.51
CA TYR A 18 -36.78 -36.68 2.08
C TYR A 18 -37.88 -35.62 1.82
N SER A 19 -37.57 -34.47 1.21
CA SER A 19 -38.59 -33.42 0.96
C SER A 19 -39.11 -33.48 -0.46
N ASP A 20 -40.38 -33.88 -0.60
CA ASP A 20 -41.10 -33.95 -1.91
C ASP A 20 -41.63 -32.61 -2.42
N LEU A 21 -41.42 -31.51 -1.74
CA LEU A 21 -41.91 -30.19 -2.10
C LEU A 21 -40.82 -29.30 -2.69
N GLN A 22 -41.01 -28.88 -3.94
CA GLN A 22 -40.09 -28.01 -4.69
C GLN A 22 -39.81 -26.67 -4.00
N TYR A 23 -40.79 -26.14 -3.22
CA TYR A 23 -40.67 -24.91 -2.43
C TYR A 23 -39.77 -25.05 -1.21
N SER A 24 -39.80 -26.19 -0.55
CA SER A 24 -38.92 -26.46 0.61
C SER A 24 -37.44 -26.57 0.19
N ARG A 25 -37.16 -27.04 -1.03
CA ARG A 25 -35.78 -27.10 -1.58
C ARG A 25 -35.19 -25.73 -1.82
N MET A 26 -35.97 -24.75 -2.35
CA MET A 26 -35.48 -23.37 -2.55
C MET A 26 -35.18 -22.66 -1.24
N ILE A 27 -36.04 -22.79 -0.25
CA ILE A 27 -35.84 -22.21 1.08
C ILE A 27 -34.65 -22.88 1.76
N PHE A 28 -34.50 -24.17 1.61
CA PHE A 28 -33.39 -24.93 2.18
C PHE A 28 -32.05 -24.57 1.53
N PHE A 29 -31.97 -24.47 0.19
CA PHE A 29 -30.78 -23.98 -0.50
C PHE A 29 -30.45 -22.52 -0.15
N GLY A 30 -31.47 -21.67 0.01
CA GLY A 30 -31.28 -20.28 0.44
C GLY A 30 -30.72 -20.17 1.85
N THR A 31 -31.26 -20.91 2.81
CA THR A 31 -30.78 -20.95 4.20
C THR A 31 -29.41 -21.60 4.33
N TYR A 32 -29.11 -22.64 3.55
CA TYR A 32 -27.79 -23.27 3.52
C TYR A 32 -26.73 -22.35 2.91
N ALA A 33 -27.05 -21.66 1.82
CA ALA A 33 -26.15 -20.71 1.18
C ALA A 33 -25.85 -19.51 2.09
N THR A 34 -26.87 -18.98 2.80
CA THR A 34 -26.67 -17.88 3.76
C THR A 34 -25.86 -18.32 4.99
N SER A 35 -26.12 -19.52 5.53
CA SER A 35 -25.35 -20.10 6.63
C SER A 35 -23.89 -20.35 6.24
N PHE A 36 -23.65 -20.91 5.04
CA PHE A 36 -22.30 -21.11 4.50
C PHE A 36 -21.54 -19.82 4.26
N LEU A 37 -22.23 -18.79 3.73
CA LEU A 37 -21.66 -17.44 3.59
C LEU A 37 -21.33 -16.82 4.95
N ALA A 38 -22.23 -16.96 5.94
CA ALA A 38 -21.98 -16.48 7.30
C ALA A 38 -20.76 -17.16 7.93
N GLU A 39 -20.61 -18.47 7.73
CA GLU A 39 -19.48 -19.24 8.26
C GLU A 39 -18.15 -18.87 7.56
N ILE A 40 -18.18 -18.61 6.25
CA ILE A 40 -17.03 -18.04 5.53
C ILE A 40 -16.66 -16.68 6.12
N VAL A 41 -17.61 -15.80 6.36
CA VAL A 41 -17.38 -14.48 6.92
C VAL A 41 -16.81 -14.59 8.35
N VAL A 42 -17.39 -15.42 9.20
CA VAL A 42 -16.90 -15.66 10.58
C VAL A 42 -15.48 -16.23 10.55
N THR A 43 -15.23 -17.19 9.67
CA THR A 43 -13.90 -17.80 9.50
C THR A 43 -12.88 -16.76 9.01
N LEU A 44 -13.24 -15.94 8.03
CA LEU A 44 -12.39 -14.86 7.53
C LEU A 44 -12.10 -13.82 8.62
N VAL A 45 -13.11 -13.44 9.43
CA VAL A 45 -12.95 -12.50 10.55
C VAL A 45 -12.05 -13.09 11.64
N PHE A 46 -12.23 -14.38 11.98
CA PHE A 46 -11.39 -15.06 12.97
C PHE A 46 -9.92 -15.17 12.54
N PHE A 47 -9.67 -15.58 11.27
CA PHE A 47 -8.32 -15.62 10.71
C PHE A 47 -7.72 -14.22 10.59
N TYR A 48 -8.53 -13.22 10.28
CA TYR A 48 -8.09 -11.83 10.22
C TYR A 48 -7.66 -11.30 11.60
N ASN A 49 -8.43 -11.57 12.66
CA ASN A 49 -8.07 -11.18 14.03
C ASN A 49 -6.79 -11.90 14.51
N LYS A 50 -6.67 -13.21 14.22
CA LYS A 50 -5.44 -13.97 14.54
C LYS A 50 -4.21 -13.46 13.78
N GLN A 51 -4.41 -12.95 12.57
CA GLN A 51 -3.32 -12.33 11.80
C GLN A 51 -2.92 -10.97 12.37
N LEU A 52 -3.86 -10.19 12.94
CA LEU A 52 -3.55 -8.92 13.59
C LEU A 52 -2.68 -9.10 14.83
N THR A 53 -2.93 -10.12 15.66
CA THR A 53 -2.06 -10.43 16.82
C THR A 53 -0.67 -10.86 16.36
N PHE A 54 -0.57 -11.76 15.40
CA PHE A 54 0.72 -12.18 14.83
C PHE A 54 1.52 -11.05 14.17
N GLU A 55 0.83 -10.10 13.50
CA GLU A 55 1.47 -8.92 12.91
C GLU A 55 1.91 -7.92 14.00
N ALA A 56 1.19 -7.83 15.13
CA ALA A 56 1.57 -7.02 16.28
C ALA A 56 2.84 -7.56 16.97
N ASP A 57 2.91 -8.87 17.23
CA ASP A 57 4.10 -9.52 17.80
C ASP A 57 5.34 -9.36 16.92
N LYS A 58 5.14 -9.45 15.59
CA LYS A 58 6.21 -9.23 14.62
C LYS A 58 6.66 -7.77 14.57
N GLN A 59 5.74 -6.85 14.79
CA GLN A 59 5.98 -5.42 14.82
C GLN A 59 6.81 -5.03 16.04
N GLU A 60 6.52 -5.64 17.20
CA GLU A 60 7.28 -5.45 18.42
C GLU A 60 8.73 -5.95 18.28
N LYS A 61 8.92 -7.15 17.72
CA LYS A 61 10.23 -7.69 17.42
C LYS A 61 11.04 -6.83 16.46
N TYR A 62 10.40 -6.30 15.40
CA TYR A 62 11.07 -5.43 14.43
C TYR A 62 11.38 -4.04 15.02
N SER A 63 10.51 -3.51 15.89
CA SER A 63 10.77 -2.24 16.59
C SER A 63 11.95 -2.38 17.56
N GLN A 64 12.10 -3.53 18.23
CA GLN A 64 13.27 -3.85 19.07
C GLN A 64 14.55 -3.95 18.22
N GLU A 65 14.50 -4.66 17.07
CA GLU A 65 15.63 -4.72 16.11
C GLU A 65 16.02 -3.32 15.60
N LEU A 66 15.03 -2.45 15.32
CA LEU A 66 15.30 -1.07 14.86
C LEU A 66 15.84 -0.18 15.99
N GLN A 67 15.34 -0.33 17.23
CA GLN A 67 15.90 0.36 18.39
C GLN A 67 17.34 -0.06 18.65
N THR A 68 17.63 -1.35 18.50
CA THR A 68 18.99 -1.89 18.60
C THR A 68 19.89 -1.31 17.50
N GLN A 69 19.40 -1.23 16.25
CA GLN A 69 20.14 -0.60 15.15
C GLN A 69 20.34 0.91 15.37
N LYS A 70 19.34 1.62 15.91
CA LYS A 70 19.45 3.06 16.26
C LYS A 70 20.36 3.29 17.43
N ALA A 71 20.34 2.41 18.44
CA ALA A 71 21.26 2.45 19.58
C ALA A 71 22.71 2.16 19.12
N PHE A 72 22.89 1.20 18.21
CA PHE A 72 24.18 0.92 17.57
C PHE A 72 24.68 2.13 16.76
N LYS A 73 23.79 2.81 16.01
CA LYS A 73 24.12 4.05 15.26
C LYS A 73 24.43 5.25 16.19
N LYS A 74 23.90 5.27 17.42
CA LYS A 74 24.07 6.38 18.40
C LYS A 74 25.24 6.13 19.40
N GLY A 75 25.63 4.86 19.58
CA GLY A 75 26.68 4.44 20.53
C GLY A 75 28.04 4.10 19.91
N SER A 76 28.09 4.00 18.58
CA SER A 76 29.37 3.71 17.92
C SER A 76 30.11 5.01 17.66
N ASN A 77 31.01 5.37 18.57
CA ASN A 77 32.25 5.94 18.15
C ASN A 77 32.86 4.97 17.12
N ILE A 78 33.30 5.51 16.00
CA ILE A 78 33.87 4.78 14.85
C ILE A 78 34.91 3.74 15.24
N GLU A 79 35.62 3.94 16.33
CA GLU A 79 36.64 3.02 16.86
C GLU A 79 36.11 1.68 17.38
N THR A 80 34.89 1.61 17.93
CA THR A 80 34.36 0.35 18.50
C THR A 80 33.70 -0.54 17.41
N ALA A 81 33.21 0.04 16.30
CA ALA A 81 32.68 -0.71 15.18
C ALA A 81 33.77 -1.37 14.32
N VAL A 82 34.97 -0.81 14.32
CA VAL A 82 36.13 -1.35 13.60
C VAL A 82 36.65 -2.64 14.24
N ASN A 83 36.50 -2.80 15.55
CA ASN A 83 37.07 -3.94 16.28
C ASN A 83 36.21 -5.21 16.32
N THR A 84 34.98 -5.19 15.79
CA THR A 84 34.06 -6.35 15.80
C THR A 84 33.87 -7.05 14.43
N LEU A 85 34.64 -6.65 13.40
CA LEU A 85 34.53 -7.20 12.03
C LEU A 85 35.84 -7.89 11.61
N THR A 86 36.34 -8.80 12.43
CA THR A 86 37.70 -9.41 12.28
C THR A 86 37.86 -10.45 11.17
N ASP A 87 36.89 -10.66 10.25
CA ASP A 87 37.10 -11.62 9.14
C ASP A 87 37.08 -11.04 7.72
N ASN A 88 36.90 -9.73 7.55
CA ASN A 88 36.92 -9.08 6.23
C ASN A 88 37.93 -7.90 6.11
N ASP A 89 38.82 -7.74 7.07
CA ASP A 89 39.78 -6.63 7.08
C ASP A 89 40.79 -6.71 5.93
N ALA A 90 41.06 -7.89 5.42
CA ALA A 90 41.96 -8.06 4.26
C ALA A 90 41.38 -7.45 2.97
N VAL A 91 40.06 -7.55 2.77
CA VAL A 91 39.37 -6.96 1.60
C VAL A 91 39.21 -5.45 1.80
N LYS A 92 38.90 -5.00 3.01
CA LYS A 92 38.77 -3.58 3.33
C LYS A 92 40.13 -2.86 3.25
N GLY A 93 41.15 -3.44 3.84
CA GLY A 93 42.49 -2.92 3.75
C GLY A 93 43.07 -2.95 2.32
N ALA A 94 42.71 -3.96 1.51
CA ALA A 94 43.07 -4.00 0.09
C ALA A 94 42.37 -2.91 -0.73
N ILE A 95 41.08 -2.64 -0.46
CA ILE A 95 40.33 -1.56 -1.14
C ILE A 95 40.83 -0.18 -0.68
N GLU A 96 41.07 0.03 0.61
CA GLU A 96 41.62 1.29 1.13
C GLU A 96 43.04 1.51 0.65
N ALA A 97 43.90 0.48 0.63
CA ALA A 97 45.24 0.54 0.08
C ALA A 97 45.27 0.74 -1.45
N LEU A 98 44.29 0.21 -2.17
CA LEU A 98 44.11 0.47 -3.60
C LEU A 98 43.61 1.90 -3.86
N LEU A 99 42.79 2.45 -2.95
CA LEU A 99 42.31 3.84 -3.03
C LEU A 99 43.42 4.85 -2.65
N GLU A 100 44.29 4.52 -1.69
CA GLU A 100 45.44 5.36 -1.29
C GLU A 100 46.62 5.31 -2.28
N LYS A 101 46.78 4.18 -3.01
CA LYS A 101 47.87 4.03 -4.01
C LYS A 101 47.54 4.62 -5.39
N GLY A 102 46.39 5.25 -5.59
CA GLY A 102 45.98 5.74 -6.90
C GLY A 102 45.90 4.57 -7.89
N LEU A 103 44.68 4.03 -8.13
CA LEU A 103 44.51 3.05 -9.21
C LEU A 103 45.07 3.64 -10.49
N ASP A 104 45.91 2.88 -11.16
CA ASP A 104 46.34 3.24 -12.49
C ASP A 104 45.11 3.31 -13.44
N GLU A 105 45.16 4.21 -14.39
CA GLU A 105 44.03 4.48 -15.32
C GLU A 105 43.63 3.21 -16.07
N ALA A 106 44.56 2.31 -16.34
CA ALA A 106 44.32 1.05 -17.01
C ALA A 106 43.48 0.09 -16.16
N THR A 107 43.74 -0.03 -14.87
CA THR A 107 42.91 -0.86 -13.95
C THR A 107 41.53 -0.28 -13.75
N LEU A 108 41.39 1.05 -13.66
CA LEU A 108 40.10 1.72 -13.61
C LEU A 108 39.28 1.42 -14.85
N ASP A 109 39.85 1.58 -16.05
CA ASP A 109 39.19 1.31 -17.32
C ASP A 109 38.80 -0.18 -17.43
N GLN A 110 39.60 -1.10 -16.94
CA GLN A 110 39.26 -2.53 -16.91
C GLN A 110 38.00 -2.79 -16.06
N ILE A 111 37.90 -2.20 -14.86
CA ILE A 111 36.71 -2.35 -13.97
C ILE A 111 35.48 -1.72 -14.61
N VAL A 112 35.61 -0.53 -15.20
CA VAL A 112 34.52 0.17 -15.90
C VAL A 112 34.01 -0.65 -17.07
N ASN A 113 34.92 -1.22 -17.88
CA ASN A 113 34.56 -2.05 -19.01
C ASN A 113 33.88 -3.36 -18.57
N GLN A 114 34.34 -4.03 -17.52
CA GLN A 114 33.68 -5.21 -16.96
C GLN A 114 32.26 -4.90 -16.50
N ASN A 115 32.06 -3.78 -15.81
CA ASN A 115 30.71 -3.34 -15.38
C ASN A 115 29.83 -3.01 -16.59
N LYS A 116 30.36 -2.35 -17.62
CA LYS A 116 29.67 -2.08 -18.88
C LYS A 116 29.22 -3.38 -19.54
N ASP A 117 30.12 -4.34 -19.71
CA ASP A 117 29.86 -5.62 -20.35
C ASP A 117 28.77 -6.39 -19.61
N LEU A 118 28.79 -6.37 -18.28
CA LEU A 118 27.75 -6.99 -17.45
C LEU A 118 26.39 -6.33 -17.66
N ILE A 119 26.33 -4.99 -17.65
CA ILE A 119 25.09 -4.24 -17.82
C ILE A 119 24.55 -4.46 -19.24
N VAL A 120 25.40 -4.33 -20.26
CA VAL A 120 25.01 -4.48 -21.67
C VAL A 120 24.53 -5.91 -21.94
N LYS A 121 25.19 -6.92 -21.38
CA LYS A 121 24.81 -8.34 -21.52
C LYS A 121 23.46 -8.63 -20.89
N GLU A 122 23.16 -8.09 -19.69
CA GLU A 122 21.91 -8.38 -18.97
C GLU A 122 20.75 -7.47 -19.36
N ALA A 123 20.99 -6.21 -19.67
CA ALA A 123 19.96 -5.19 -19.84
C ALA A 123 19.98 -4.45 -21.20
N GLY A 124 21.11 -4.47 -21.90
CA GLY A 124 21.29 -3.82 -23.21
C GLY A 124 21.96 -2.44 -23.13
N GLU A 125 22.48 -1.97 -24.28
CA GLU A 125 23.19 -0.71 -24.40
C GLU A 125 22.35 0.51 -23.99
N ASP A 126 21.04 0.52 -24.35
CA ASP A 126 20.12 1.61 -23.98
C ASP A 126 20.03 1.82 -22.46
N VAL A 127 20.15 0.73 -21.69
CA VAL A 127 20.15 0.80 -20.23
C VAL A 127 21.47 1.31 -19.72
N TYR A 128 22.58 0.90 -20.30
CA TYR A 128 23.89 1.43 -19.96
C TYR A 128 23.95 2.94 -20.20
N GLN A 129 23.43 3.41 -21.35
CA GLN A 129 23.34 4.83 -21.68
C GLN A 129 22.49 5.60 -20.64
N LEU A 130 21.32 5.07 -20.28
CA LEU A 130 20.50 5.64 -19.20
C LEU A 130 21.26 5.76 -17.89
N ILE A 131 22.07 4.77 -17.54
CA ILE A 131 22.89 4.81 -16.32
C ILE A 131 23.91 5.94 -16.39
N CYS A 132 24.61 6.06 -17.51
CA CYS A 132 25.62 7.10 -17.73
C CYS A 132 25.03 8.52 -17.76
N ASP A 133 23.79 8.68 -18.23
CA ASP A 133 23.07 9.97 -18.21
C ASP A 133 22.86 10.49 -16.76
N TYR A 134 22.74 9.57 -15.79
CA TYR A 134 22.41 9.91 -14.40
C TYR A 134 23.50 9.62 -13.38
N THR A 135 24.56 8.91 -13.75
CA THR A 135 25.65 8.54 -12.84
C THR A 135 27.01 8.75 -13.54
N ASN A 136 28.05 8.97 -12.75
CA ASN A 136 29.40 8.92 -13.30
C ASN A 136 29.82 7.47 -13.52
N CYS A 137 29.69 6.95 -14.74
CA CYS A 137 30.00 5.56 -15.08
C CYS A 137 31.44 5.13 -14.76
N ARG A 138 32.39 6.06 -14.61
CA ARG A 138 33.79 5.80 -14.22
C ARG A 138 34.01 5.77 -12.70
N SER A 139 32.97 6.02 -11.89
CA SER A 139 33.12 6.03 -10.43
C SER A 139 33.13 4.63 -9.85
N LEU A 140 34.12 4.33 -9.02
CA LEU A 140 34.22 3.09 -8.22
C LEU A 140 33.15 3.01 -7.11
N LYS A 141 32.46 4.13 -6.83
CA LYS A 141 31.34 4.19 -5.88
C LYS A 141 29.99 3.84 -6.51
N ASN A 142 30.02 3.27 -7.71
CA ASN A 142 28.84 2.69 -8.37
C ASN A 142 28.79 1.19 -8.09
N LEU A 143 27.72 0.74 -7.47
CA LEU A 143 27.51 -0.65 -7.11
C LEU A 143 26.45 -1.29 -8.00
N VAL A 144 26.84 -2.29 -8.79
CA VAL A 144 25.95 -2.99 -9.73
C VAL A 144 25.59 -4.35 -9.19
N PHE A 145 24.30 -4.63 -9.13
CA PHE A 145 23.75 -5.92 -8.74
C PHE A 145 22.79 -6.47 -9.79
N SER A 146 22.66 -7.79 -9.81
CA SER A 146 21.57 -8.52 -10.47
C SER A 146 20.96 -9.48 -9.44
N THR A 147 20.15 -8.94 -8.49
CA THR A 147 19.68 -9.70 -7.33
C THR A 147 18.21 -9.49 -7.02
N THR A 148 17.58 -10.52 -6.47
CA THR A 148 16.18 -10.49 -5.96
C THR A 148 16.10 -10.44 -4.43
N THR A 149 17.26 -10.39 -3.74
CA THR A 149 17.35 -10.34 -2.27
C THR A 149 18.25 -9.19 -1.81
N SER A 150 18.09 -8.73 -0.59
CA SER A 150 18.93 -7.69 -0.01
C SER A 150 20.26 -8.21 0.56
N PHE A 151 20.47 -9.53 0.56
CA PHE A 151 21.60 -10.15 1.27
C PHE A 151 22.98 -9.55 0.93
N ASN A 152 23.25 -9.37 -0.36
CA ASN A 152 24.53 -8.79 -0.81
C ASN A 152 24.60 -7.28 -0.56
N ILE A 153 23.45 -6.60 -0.58
CA ILE A 153 23.37 -5.16 -0.28
C ILE A 153 23.57 -4.91 1.21
N ASP A 154 22.98 -5.74 2.07
CA ASP A 154 23.05 -5.59 3.52
C ASP A 154 24.50 -5.64 4.06
N LYS A 155 25.36 -6.41 3.39
CA LYS A 155 26.79 -6.54 3.71
C LYS A 155 27.64 -5.32 3.33
N GLN A 156 27.11 -4.42 2.50
CA GLN A 156 27.84 -3.25 2.04
C GLN A 156 27.93 -2.17 3.14
N PRO A 157 28.96 -1.31 3.13
CA PRO A 157 29.08 -0.20 4.06
C PRO A 157 27.94 0.81 3.92
N PHE A 158 27.61 1.50 5.02
CA PHE A 158 26.56 2.51 5.06
C PHE A 158 27.03 3.84 4.46
N ASN A 159 26.13 4.56 3.77
CA ASN A 159 26.37 5.91 3.23
C ASN A 159 27.68 6.04 2.41
N ASN A 160 28.04 5.00 1.67
CA ASN A 160 29.33 4.96 0.97
C ASN A 160 29.20 5.12 -0.55
N TYR A 161 28.06 4.76 -1.11
CA TYR A 161 27.89 4.70 -2.57
C TYR A 161 27.21 5.96 -3.11
N ASP A 162 27.65 6.39 -4.31
CA ASP A 162 27.04 7.48 -5.08
C ASP A 162 25.91 6.95 -5.94
N SER A 163 25.99 5.70 -6.42
CA SER A 163 24.88 5.04 -7.08
C SER A 163 24.81 3.53 -6.75
N LEU A 164 23.61 3.00 -6.79
CA LEU A 164 23.33 1.58 -6.69
C LEU A 164 22.36 1.17 -7.80
N LEU A 165 22.73 0.14 -8.54
CA LEU A 165 21.98 -0.36 -9.67
C LEU A 165 21.52 -1.80 -9.40
N ASN A 166 20.27 -2.09 -9.67
CA ASN A 166 19.77 -3.47 -9.67
C ASN A 166 19.13 -3.80 -11.01
N LEU A 167 19.74 -4.70 -11.78
CA LEU A 167 19.28 -5.10 -13.10
C LEU A 167 18.08 -6.04 -13.05
N GLN A 168 17.82 -6.69 -11.89
CA GLN A 168 16.64 -7.52 -11.71
C GLN A 168 15.38 -6.70 -11.44
N ARG A 169 14.25 -7.15 -12.01
CA ARG A 169 12.96 -6.49 -11.82
C ARG A 169 12.51 -6.53 -10.36
N ILE A 170 12.02 -5.40 -9.85
CA ILE A 170 11.44 -5.36 -8.50
C ILE A 170 10.21 -6.27 -8.34
N ASN A 171 9.61 -6.72 -9.44
CA ASN A 171 8.53 -7.72 -9.47
C ASN A 171 8.95 -9.06 -8.84
N ASP A 172 10.24 -9.37 -8.88
CA ASP A 172 10.81 -10.64 -8.42
C ASP A 172 11.37 -10.55 -6.99
N ILE A 173 11.38 -9.35 -6.41
CA ILE A 173 11.85 -9.11 -5.04
C ILE A 173 10.72 -9.36 -4.04
N ARG A 174 10.86 -10.38 -3.17
CA ARG A 174 9.83 -10.75 -2.20
C ARG A 174 9.48 -9.62 -1.23
N ARG A 175 10.46 -8.90 -0.68
CA ARG A 175 10.30 -7.85 0.32
C ARG A 175 10.78 -6.50 -0.22
N ILE A 176 10.03 -5.94 -1.20
CA ILE A 176 10.43 -4.74 -1.94
C ILE A 176 10.81 -3.57 -1.02
N ASN A 177 10.00 -3.25 -0.01
CA ASN A 177 10.30 -2.13 0.88
C ASN A 177 11.60 -2.35 1.66
N LYS A 178 11.79 -3.56 2.23
CA LYS A 178 13.05 -3.88 2.91
C LYS A 178 14.26 -3.79 1.99
N PHE A 179 14.09 -4.21 0.75
CA PHE A 179 15.14 -4.06 -0.27
C PHE A 179 15.46 -2.58 -0.53
N PHE A 180 14.43 -1.74 -0.71
CA PHE A 180 14.62 -0.30 -0.92
C PHE A 180 15.19 0.40 0.33
N GLU A 181 14.77 -0.02 1.53
CA GLU A 181 15.36 0.44 2.80
C GLU A 181 16.84 0.12 2.89
N SER A 182 17.23 -1.12 2.54
CA SER A 182 18.65 -1.53 2.49
C SER A 182 19.43 -0.71 1.47
N VAL A 183 18.88 -0.49 0.28
CA VAL A 183 19.51 0.36 -0.74
C VAL A 183 19.70 1.80 -0.24
N ASN A 184 18.67 2.38 0.38
CA ASN A 184 18.72 3.74 0.92
C ASN A 184 19.85 3.89 1.96
N LEU A 185 19.99 2.92 2.85
CA LEU A 185 21.04 2.94 3.90
C LEU A 185 22.46 2.91 3.34
N LYS A 186 22.68 2.37 2.14
CA LYS A 186 24.01 2.26 1.52
C LYS A 186 24.39 3.47 0.68
N LEU A 187 23.40 4.19 0.19
CA LEU A 187 23.59 5.40 -0.60
C LEU A 187 23.85 6.62 0.28
N LYS A 188 24.69 7.54 -0.20
CA LYS A 188 24.79 8.89 0.34
C LYS A 188 23.51 9.69 0.10
N LEU A 189 23.32 10.77 0.81
CA LEU A 189 22.27 11.76 0.49
C LEU A 189 22.53 12.32 -0.91
N GLY A 190 21.50 12.37 -1.77
CA GLY A 190 21.65 12.69 -3.19
C GLY A 190 22.12 11.52 -4.06
N GLY A 191 22.50 10.40 -3.46
CA GLY A 191 22.88 9.18 -4.18
C GLY A 191 21.71 8.56 -4.95
N ARG A 192 22.01 7.86 -6.04
CA ARG A 192 20.99 7.40 -7.00
C ARG A 192 20.80 5.90 -6.98
N PHE A 193 19.55 5.50 -6.95
CA PHE A 193 19.13 4.11 -7.14
C PHE A 193 18.49 3.93 -8.52
N ILE A 194 19.03 3.04 -9.35
CA ILE A 194 18.48 2.68 -10.64
C ILE A 194 17.97 1.26 -10.59
N GLY A 195 16.71 1.06 -10.97
CA GLY A 195 16.07 -0.25 -11.00
C GLY A 195 15.01 -0.33 -12.08
N CYS A 196 14.42 -1.51 -12.26
CA CYS A 196 13.40 -1.70 -13.29
C CYS A 196 12.15 -2.44 -12.78
N VAL A 197 11.02 -2.19 -13.47
CA VAL A 197 9.71 -2.77 -13.12
C VAL A 197 8.90 -3.11 -14.37
N GLU A 198 8.29 -4.31 -14.37
CA GLU A 198 7.21 -4.63 -15.29
C GLU A 198 5.89 -4.19 -14.68
N THR A 199 5.28 -3.12 -15.19
CA THR A 199 3.98 -2.66 -14.69
C THR A 199 2.83 -3.53 -15.20
N LYS A 200 1.67 -3.47 -14.51
CA LYS A 200 0.44 -4.18 -14.95
C LYS A 200 0.07 -3.90 -16.40
N ASN A 201 0.30 -2.67 -16.87
CA ASN A 201 -0.04 -2.26 -18.24
C ASN A 201 0.92 -2.85 -19.26
N LEU A 202 2.22 -2.86 -18.98
CA LEU A 202 3.24 -3.49 -19.84
C LEU A 202 3.04 -5.01 -19.89
N ARG A 203 2.75 -5.63 -18.74
CA ARG A 203 2.42 -7.05 -18.68
C ARG A 203 1.19 -7.40 -19.49
N LYS A 204 0.12 -6.59 -19.41
CA LYS A 204 -1.05 -6.74 -20.26
C LYS A 204 -0.67 -6.68 -21.73
N LYS A 205 0.07 -5.64 -22.15
CA LYS A 205 0.56 -5.52 -23.55
C LYS A 205 1.37 -6.74 -23.99
N ARG A 206 2.26 -7.25 -23.13
CA ARG A 206 3.08 -8.43 -23.42
C ARG A 206 2.23 -9.70 -23.61
N ILE A 207 1.24 -9.93 -22.72
CA ILE A 207 0.33 -11.10 -22.82
C ILE A 207 -0.53 -10.96 -24.09
N PHE A 208 -1.08 -9.78 -24.37
CA PHE A 208 -1.94 -9.55 -25.52
C PHE A 208 -1.20 -9.67 -26.85
N ARG A 209 0.11 -9.37 -26.88
CA ARG A 209 0.95 -9.58 -28.06
C ARG A 209 1.36 -11.03 -28.26
N LYS A 210 1.51 -11.78 -27.16
CA LYS A 210 1.98 -13.18 -27.18
C LYS A 210 0.90 -14.17 -27.57
N TYR A 211 -0.36 -13.94 -27.19
CA TYR A 211 -1.47 -14.87 -27.36
C TYR A 211 -2.54 -14.31 -28.28
N SER A 212 -3.24 -15.17 -29.01
CA SER A 212 -4.31 -14.80 -29.94
C SER A 212 -5.50 -14.15 -29.23
N SER A 213 -6.31 -13.41 -30.01
CA SER A 213 -7.52 -12.73 -29.52
C SER A 213 -8.48 -13.71 -28.82
N GLY A 214 -9.06 -13.30 -27.72
CA GLY A 214 -9.94 -14.13 -26.86
C GLY A 214 -9.14 -14.90 -25.80
N ILE A 215 -8.17 -15.71 -26.19
CA ILE A 215 -7.31 -16.47 -25.26
C ILE A 215 -6.47 -15.52 -24.40
N ASN A 216 -5.97 -14.44 -24.98
CA ASN A 216 -5.16 -13.44 -24.28
C ASN A 216 -5.91 -12.80 -23.09
N SER A 217 -7.21 -12.51 -23.25
CA SER A 217 -8.05 -11.95 -22.19
C SER A 217 -8.23 -12.93 -21.04
N PHE A 218 -8.44 -14.20 -21.37
CA PHE A 218 -8.57 -15.28 -20.40
C PHE A 218 -7.28 -15.50 -19.61
N ILE A 219 -6.14 -15.62 -20.31
CA ILE A 219 -4.84 -15.77 -19.67
C ILE A 219 -4.52 -14.54 -18.78
N TYR A 220 -4.78 -13.34 -19.27
CA TYR A 220 -4.54 -12.11 -18.48
C TYR A 220 -5.42 -12.07 -17.23
N PHE A 221 -6.68 -12.51 -17.32
CA PHE A 221 -7.58 -12.54 -16.18
C PHE A 221 -7.04 -13.44 -15.05
N PHE A 222 -6.63 -14.67 -15.38
CA PHE A 222 -6.06 -15.59 -14.39
C PHE A 222 -4.70 -15.15 -13.87
N ASP A 223 -3.84 -14.64 -14.75
CA ASP A 223 -2.55 -14.05 -14.36
C ASP A 223 -2.74 -12.88 -13.40
N PHE A 224 -3.72 -12.01 -13.65
CA PHE A 224 -4.05 -10.87 -12.81
C PHE A 224 -4.57 -11.32 -11.44
N ILE A 225 -5.48 -12.30 -11.38
CA ILE A 225 -5.96 -12.85 -10.11
C ILE A 225 -4.80 -13.46 -9.33
N TYR A 226 -4.05 -14.36 -9.96
CA TYR A 226 -3.00 -15.11 -9.30
C TYR A 226 -1.84 -14.22 -8.82
N LYS A 227 -1.35 -13.30 -9.66
CA LYS A 227 -0.12 -12.53 -9.40
C LYS A 227 -0.34 -11.11 -8.85
N ARG A 228 -1.58 -10.62 -8.86
CA ARG A 228 -1.91 -9.31 -8.31
C ARG A 228 -2.91 -9.34 -7.16
N ILE A 229 -3.98 -10.15 -7.23
CA ILE A 229 -5.02 -10.20 -6.21
C ILE A 229 -4.61 -11.11 -5.06
N MET A 230 -4.25 -12.36 -5.35
CA MET A 230 -3.89 -13.35 -4.30
C MET A 230 -2.81 -12.86 -3.33
N PRO A 231 -1.70 -12.19 -3.78
CA PRO A 231 -0.69 -11.69 -2.85
C PRO A 231 -1.20 -10.62 -1.87
N LYS A 232 -2.38 -10.03 -2.12
CA LYS A 232 -2.98 -8.94 -1.34
C LYS A 232 -4.14 -9.40 -0.46
N MET A 233 -4.64 -10.60 -0.68
CA MET A 233 -5.73 -11.18 0.12
C MET A 233 -5.18 -11.83 1.40
N PRO A 234 -5.83 -11.62 2.57
CA PRO A 234 -5.30 -12.06 3.86
C PRO A 234 -4.93 -13.54 3.95
N VAL A 235 -5.78 -14.43 3.44
CA VAL A 235 -5.56 -15.89 3.47
C VAL A 235 -4.74 -16.35 2.28
N LEU A 236 -5.10 -15.92 1.08
CA LEU A 236 -4.49 -16.38 -0.18
C LEU A 236 -3.03 -15.95 -0.33
N LYS A 237 -2.62 -14.84 0.33
CA LYS A 237 -1.23 -14.40 0.30
C LYS A 237 -0.26 -15.44 0.82
N LYS A 238 -0.66 -16.23 1.85
CA LYS A 238 0.22 -17.27 2.43
C LYS A 238 0.48 -18.37 1.42
N LEU A 239 -0.57 -18.86 0.73
CA LEU A 239 -0.47 -19.84 -0.34
C LEU A 239 0.35 -19.31 -1.51
N TYR A 240 0.10 -18.09 -1.94
CA TYR A 240 0.86 -17.47 -3.02
C TYR A 240 2.36 -17.39 -2.71
N PHE A 241 2.73 -16.92 -1.53
CA PHE A 241 4.14 -16.80 -1.14
C PHE A 241 4.80 -18.13 -0.86
N PHE A 242 4.04 -19.16 -0.50
CA PHE A 242 4.54 -20.52 -0.35
C PHE A 242 4.95 -21.11 -1.73
N PHE A 243 4.06 -21.03 -2.71
CA PHE A 243 4.32 -21.59 -4.05
C PHE A 243 5.24 -20.72 -4.91
N ASN A 244 5.04 -19.40 -4.91
CA ASN A 244 5.71 -18.47 -5.83
C ASN A 244 6.92 -17.77 -5.22
N ARG A 245 7.17 -17.93 -3.92
CA ARG A 245 8.24 -17.26 -3.18
C ARG A 245 8.25 -15.73 -3.34
N GLY A 246 7.21 -15.16 -3.93
CA GLY A 246 7.07 -13.74 -4.20
C GLY A 246 7.59 -13.27 -5.56
N ASN A 247 7.98 -14.19 -6.43
CA ASN A 247 8.46 -13.89 -7.77
C ASN A 247 7.32 -13.48 -8.71
N ASN A 248 7.67 -12.68 -9.71
CA ASN A 248 6.83 -12.32 -10.85
C ASN A 248 5.47 -11.68 -10.45
N ARG A 249 5.46 -10.85 -9.39
CA ARG A 249 4.26 -10.13 -8.94
C ARG A 249 3.88 -9.05 -9.93
N VAL A 250 2.58 -8.81 -10.06
CA VAL A 250 2.06 -7.70 -10.87
C VAL A 250 1.95 -6.45 -10.00
N LEU A 251 2.74 -5.43 -10.33
CA LEU A 251 2.75 -4.13 -9.69
C LEU A 251 2.11 -3.09 -10.62
N SER A 252 1.43 -2.10 -10.05
CA SER A 252 1.14 -0.87 -10.80
C SER A 252 2.33 0.08 -10.69
N GLU A 253 2.43 1.02 -11.61
CA GLU A 253 3.44 2.07 -11.58
C GLU A 253 3.34 2.88 -10.27
N GLN A 254 2.12 3.26 -9.88
CA GLN A 254 1.83 3.99 -8.65
C GLN A 254 2.27 3.22 -7.39
N GLU A 255 2.05 1.90 -7.37
CA GLU A 255 2.50 1.06 -6.26
C GLU A 255 4.03 0.96 -6.21
N ALA A 256 4.70 0.81 -7.36
CA ALA A 256 6.15 0.73 -7.43
C ALA A 256 6.80 2.03 -6.93
N PHE A 257 6.34 3.17 -7.46
CA PHE A 257 6.89 4.47 -7.07
C PHE A 257 6.45 4.90 -5.67
N GLY A 258 5.23 4.60 -5.24
CA GLY A 258 4.81 4.84 -3.87
C GLY A 258 5.69 4.11 -2.84
N ARG A 259 6.11 2.88 -3.14
CA ARG A 259 7.09 2.14 -2.33
C ARG A 259 8.47 2.80 -2.34
N LEU A 260 8.90 3.31 -3.51
CA LEU A 260 10.16 4.04 -3.65
C LEU A 260 10.15 5.29 -2.76
N TYR A 261 9.09 6.10 -2.83
CA TYR A 261 8.93 7.30 -1.99
C TYR A 261 8.83 6.97 -0.50
N SER A 262 8.12 5.89 -0.12
CA SER A 262 8.04 5.46 1.29
C SER A 262 9.39 5.05 1.87
N CYS A 263 10.33 4.65 1.01
CA CYS A 263 11.69 4.27 1.38
C CYS A 263 12.70 5.42 1.21
N GLY A 264 12.24 6.67 1.11
CA GLY A 264 13.09 7.87 1.16
C GLY A 264 13.71 8.28 -0.17
N PHE A 265 13.19 7.80 -1.28
CA PHE A 265 13.63 8.18 -2.63
C PHE A 265 12.63 9.12 -3.30
N LYS A 266 13.14 10.08 -4.09
CA LYS A 266 12.37 10.90 -5.04
C LYS A 266 12.63 10.39 -6.45
N LEU A 267 11.59 10.20 -7.25
CA LEU A 267 11.72 9.80 -8.65
C LEU A 267 12.24 10.98 -9.48
N ILE A 268 13.39 10.80 -10.08
CA ILE A 268 14.03 11.79 -10.97
C ILE A 268 13.58 11.58 -12.41
N ASP A 269 13.73 10.34 -12.91
CA ASP A 269 13.35 10.00 -14.28
C ASP A 269 12.85 8.56 -14.40
N LYS A 270 12.18 8.27 -15.51
CA LYS A 270 11.77 6.94 -15.91
C LYS A 270 11.75 6.81 -17.42
N LYS A 271 12.36 5.75 -17.94
CA LYS A 271 12.35 5.42 -19.38
C LYS A 271 11.80 4.02 -19.63
N LEU A 272 11.07 3.85 -20.71
CA LEU A 272 10.59 2.54 -21.18
C LEU A 272 11.65 1.93 -22.11
N ILE A 273 12.33 0.90 -21.62
CA ILE A 273 13.38 0.20 -22.39
C ILE A 273 13.05 -1.29 -22.35
N ASN A 274 13.07 -1.96 -23.50
CA ASN A 274 12.86 -3.42 -23.64
C ASN A 274 11.62 -3.96 -22.94
N GLY A 275 10.52 -3.17 -22.89
CA GLY A 275 9.27 -3.58 -22.25
C GLY A 275 9.24 -3.48 -20.72
N LEU A 276 10.27 -2.87 -20.12
CA LEU A 276 10.35 -2.55 -18.69
C LEU A 276 10.43 -1.04 -18.48
N ILE A 277 9.90 -0.53 -17.39
CA ILE A 277 10.17 0.82 -16.94
C ILE A 277 11.44 0.77 -16.08
N TYR A 278 12.51 1.37 -16.57
CA TYR A 278 13.68 1.72 -15.78
C TYR A 278 13.42 3.06 -15.09
N PHE A 279 13.74 3.15 -13.80
CA PHE A 279 13.53 4.36 -13.01
C PHE A 279 14.81 4.76 -12.29
N VAL A 280 14.98 6.05 -12.12
CA VAL A 280 16.06 6.68 -11.38
C VAL A 280 15.46 7.34 -10.15
N GLY A 281 15.78 6.82 -8.97
CA GLY A 281 15.37 7.36 -7.69
C GLY A 281 16.57 8.00 -6.98
N GLU A 282 16.44 9.21 -6.46
CA GLU A 282 17.44 9.91 -5.67
C GLU A 282 17.11 9.81 -4.18
N LYS A 283 18.07 9.44 -3.36
CA LYS A 283 17.92 9.46 -1.89
C LYS A 283 17.83 10.90 -1.41
N TYR A 284 16.64 11.29 -0.89
CA TYR A 284 16.42 12.64 -0.35
C TYR A 284 16.13 12.67 1.15
N LYS A 285 15.79 11.50 1.73
CA LYS A 285 15.56 11.33 3.17
C LYS A 285 15.71 9.86 3.59
N GLU A 286 15.69 9.65 4.90
CA GLU A 286 15.61 8.31 5.47
C GLU A 286 14.24 7.68 5.19
N PRO A 287 14.16 6.32 5.10
CA PRO A 287 12.89 5.61 4.95
C PRO A 287 11.90 5.91 6.07
N VAL A 288 10.60 5.90 5.74
CA VAL A 288 9.53 6.07 6.73
C VAL A 288 9.43 4.88 7.70
N TYR A 289 9.95 3.71 7.31
CA TYR A 289 9.86 2.46 8.07
C TYR A 289 8.42 2.13 8.48
N ASP A 290 7.51 2.09 7.50
CA ASP A 290 6.11 1.76 7.77
C ASP A 290 5.98 0.30 8.21
N PHE A 291 5.78 0.09 9.51
CA PHE A 291 5.67 -1.23 10.12
C PHE A 291 4.35 -1.93 9.83
N ASN A 292 3.32 -1.18 9.46
CA ASN A 292 2.00 -1.74 9.20
C ASN A 292 1.43 -1.27 7.86
N PRO A 293 2.13 -1.57 6.76
CA PRO A 293 1.75 -1.07 5.45
C PRO A 293 0.43 -1.69 5.01
N SER A 294 -0.50 -0.83 4.70
CA SER A 294 -1.82 -1.22 4.22
C SER A 294 -1.80 -1.38 2.70
N TYR A 295 -1.85 -2.61 2.20
CA TYR A 295 -1.91 -2.91 0.76
C TYR A 295 -3.10 -3.78 0.34
N GLY A 296 -3.88 -4.26 1.31
CA GLY A 296 -5.08 -5.08 1.07
C GLY A 296 -6.26 -4.28 0.50
N PRO A 297 -7.34 -4.97 0.10
CA PRO A 297 -8.55 -4.33 -0.42
C PRO A 297 -9.29 -3.51 0.63
N LEU A 298 -9.16 -3.87 1.89
CA LEU A 298 -9.76 -3.17 3.02
C LEU A 298 -8.77 -2.16 3.61
N PHE A 299 -9.21 -0.93 3.79
CA PHE A 299 -8.43 0.17 4.34
C PHE A 299 -9.01 0.63 5.68
N LYS A 300 -8.15 0.83 6.67
CA LYS A 300 -8.51 1.32 8.01
C LYS A 300 -8.03 2.75 8.19
N MET A 301 -8.93 3.62 8.59
CA MET A 301 -8.61 5.03 8.88
C MET A 301 -8.78 5.30 10.37
N LYS A 302 -7.73 5.83 11.01
CA LYS A 302 -7.85 6.35 12.38
C LYS A 302 -8.73 7.58 12.39
N ARG A 303 -9.76 7.60 13.23
CA ARG A 303 -10.72 8.69 13.39
C ARG A 303 -11.02 8.94 14.85
N LYS A 304 -11.47 10.15 15.18
CA LYS A 304 -11.96 10.50 16.51
C LYS A 304 -13.41 10.02 16.67
N GLY A 305 -13.67 9.22 17.69
CA GLY A 305 -14.99 8.75 18.10
C GLY A 305 -15.50 9.48 19.32
N LYS A 306 -16.63 9.00 19.89
CA LYS A 306 -17.22 9.51 21.13
C LYS A 306 -16.20 9.47 22.28
N GLY A 307 -16.15 10.53 23.10
CA GLY A 307 -15.21 10.66 24.22
C GLY A 307 -13.74 10.76 23.79
N GLY A 308 -13.47 11.17 22.55
CA GLY A 308 -12.10 11.32 22.02
C GLY A 308 -11.39 9.99 21.71
N LYS A 309 -12.06 8.85 21.90
CA LYS A 309 -11.49 7.53 21.60
C LYS A 309 -11.10 7.41 20.15
N THR A 310 -9.97 6.78 19.87
CA THR A 310 -9.58 6.46 18.50
C THR A 310 -10.37 5.27 18.01
N ILE A 311 -11.13 5.46 16.94
CA ILE A 311 -11.85 4.40 16.21
C ILE A 311 -11.19 4.16 14.86
N TYR A 312 -11.34 2.93 14.33
CA TYR A 312 -10.83 2.56 13.02
C TYR A 312 -12.00 2.39 12.05
N VAL A 313 -12.18 3.36 11.17
CA VAL A 313 -13.22 3.33 10.13
C VAL A 313 -12.75 2.51 8.94
N TYR A 314 -13.55 1.54 8.53
CA TYR A 314 -13.25 0.61 7.44
C TYR A 314 -13.81 1.11 6.13
N LYS A 315 -12.98 1.11 5.08
CA LYS A 315 -13.41 1.40 3.69
C LYS A 315 -12.74 0.44 2.72
N PHE A 316 -13.34 0.24 1.53
CA PHE A 316 -12.61 -0.39 0.45
C PHE A 316 -11.55 0.55 -0.11
N ARG A 317 -10.41 -0.02 -0.49
CA ARG A 317 -9.31 0.72 -1.07
C ARG A 317 -9.64 1.11 -2.51
N THR A 318 -9.76 2.40 -2.74
CA THR A 318 -10.02 2.98 -4.07
C THR A 318 -8.77 3.47 -4.77
N MET A 319 -7.68 3.67 -4.04
CA MET A 319 -6.37 4.08 -4.55
C MET A 319 -5.40 2.91 -4.60
N TYR A 320 -4.35 3.03 -5.41
CA TYR A 320 -3.27 2.06 -5.41
C TYR A 320 -2.55 2.04 -4.06
N PRO A 321 -2.04 0.87 -3.61
CA PRO A 321 -1.23 0.80 -2.39
C PRO A 321 -0.03 1.74 -2.44
N TYR A 322 0.35 2.33 -1.32
CA TYR A 322 1.45 3.29 -1.18
C TYR A 322 1.27 4.61 -1.94
N SER A 323 0.12 4.86 -2.55
CA SER A 323 -0.14 6.10 -3.27
C SER A 323 -0.24 7.34 -2.36
N GLU A 324 -0.39 7.15 -1.07
CA GLU A 324 -0.29 8.20 -0.04
C GLU A 324 1.07 8.89 -0.04
N TYR A 325 2.15 8.17 -0.34
CA TYR A 325 3.51 8.72 -0.41
C TYR A 325 3.79 9.49 -1.71
N LEU A 326 2.90 9.39 -2.70
CA LEU A 326 3.01 10.12 -3.98
C LEU A 326 2.31 11.50 -3.96
N GLN A 327 1.90 12.01 -2.81
CA GLN A 327 1.18 13.28 -2.71
C GLN A 327 1.98 14.43 -3.32
N GLU A 328 3.25 14.56 -2.95
CA GLU A 328 4.16 15.58 -3.43
C GLU A 328 4.41 15.45 -4.94
N TYR A 329 4.70 14.23 -5.42
CA TYR A 329 4.88 13.95 -6.84
C TYR A 329 3.64 14.30 -7.68
N VAL A 330 2.44 14.01 -7.15
CA VAL A 330 1.19 14.35 -7.85
C VAL A 330 0.98 15.86 -7.88
N TYR A 331 1.31 16.55 -6.80
CA TYR A 331 1.22 18.01 -6.73
C TYR A 331 2.16 18.68 -7.76
N GLU A 332 3.39 18.19 -7.89
CA GLU A 332 4.37 18.71 -8.85
C GLU A 332 4.00 18.46 -10.31
N LYS A 333 3.34 17.31 -10.61
CA LYS A 333 3.06 16.88 -11.99
C LYS A 333 1.66 17.22 -12.50
N PHE A 334 0.69 17.41 -11.60
CA PHE A 334 -0.71 17.58 -11.96
C PHE A 334 -1.28 18.82 -11.28
N SER A 335 -1.99 19.65 -12.04
CA SER A 335 -2.65 20.85 -11.52
C SER A 335 -3.79 20.48 -10.56
N LEU A 336 -4.04 21.36 -9.60
CA LEU A 336 -5.23 21.31 -8.76
C LEU A 336 -6.43 21.90 -9.53
N GLN A 337 -7.59 21.29 -9.35
CA GLN A 337 -8.88 21.87 -9.76
C GLN A 337 -9.38 22.85 -8.68
N GLU A 338 -10.37 23.68 -9.02
CA GLU A 338 -11.16 24.43 -8.05
C GLU A 338 -11.70 23.48 -6.97
N GLY A 339 -11.46 23.81 -5.70
CA GLY A 339 -11.78 22.95 -4.55
C GLY A 339 -10.64 22.02 -4.09
N GLY A 340 -9.38 22.21 -4.57
CA GLY A 340 -8.18 21.56 -4.04
C GLY A 340 -8.02 20.09 -4.38
N LYS A 341 -8.81 19.55 -5.31
CA LYS A 341 -8.66 18.17 -5.83
C LYS A 341 -7.73 18.14 -7.04
N PHE A 342 -7.02 17.01 -7.19
CA PHE A 342 -6.24 16.80 -8.39
C PHE A 342 -7.13 16.48 -9.59
N LYS A 343 -6.88 17.15 -10.72
CA LYS A 343 -7.48 16.80 -11.99
C LYS A 343 -6.95 15.41 -12.39
N ASP A 344 -7.86 14.45 -12.61
CA ASP A 344 -7.49 13.07 -12.98
C ASP A 344 -6.45 12.41 -12.08
N ASP A 345 -6.70 12.40 -10.76
CA ASP A 345 -5.82 11.77 -9.79
C ASP A 345 -5.47 10.31 -10.20
N TYR A 346 -4.30 10.14 -10.79
CA TYR A 346 -3.83 8.86 -11.35
C TYR A 346 -3.59 7.79 -10.27
N ARG A 347 -3.62 8.18 -8.98
CA ARG A 347 -3.52 7.27 -7.84
C ARG A 347 -4.81 6.45 -7.65
N ILE A 348 -5.94 6.91 -8.20
CA ILE A 348 -7.23 6.23 -8.08
C ILE A 348 -7.31 5.11 -9.11
N THR A 349 -7.66 3.89 -8.66
CA THR A 349 -7.84 2.76 -9.55
C THR A 349 -9.13 2.91 -10.37
N THR A 350 -9.22 2.26 -11.54
CA THR A 350 -10.47 2.24 -12.33
C THR A 350 -11.64 1.69 -11.52
N ALA A 351 -11.44 0.59 -10.78
CA ALA A 351 -12.43 0.05 -9.86
C ALA A 351 -12.74 1.04 -8.73
N GLY A 352 -11.74 1.79 -8.25
CA GLY A 352 -11.91 2.83 -7.26
C GLY A 352 -12.77 3.99 -7.74
N LYS A 353 -12.59 4.43 -8.99
CA LYS A 353 -13.48 5.44 -9.61
C LYS A 353 -14.94 4.95 -9.63
N PHE A 354 -15.16 3.69 -10.03
CA PHE A 354 -16.48 3.08 -10.02
C PHE A 354 -17.05 2.97 -8.59
N MET A 355 -16.28 2.43 -7.64
CA MET A 355 -16.73 2.31 -6.24
C MET A 355 -17.13 3.66 -5.63
N ARG A 356 -16.31 4.70 -5.82
CA ARG A 356 -16.62 6.06 -5.36
C ARG A 356 -17.87 6.64 -6.01
N LYS A 357 -18.11 6.34 -7.30
CA LYS A 357 -19.31 6.80 -8.01
C LYS A 357 -20.59 6.25 -7.39
N PHE A 358 -20.56 5.02 -6.87
CA PHE A 358 -21.71 4.33 -6.30
C PHE A 358 -21.63 4.13 -4.79
N TRP A 359 -20.68 4.79 -4.09
CA TRP A 359 -20.49 4.74 -2.64
C TRP A 359 -20.17 3.34 -2.09
N LEU A 360 -19.82 2.43 -2.97
CA LEU A 360 -19.46 1.06 -2.61
C LEU A 360 -18.22 0.99 -1.73
N ASP A 361 -17.34 1.97 -1.82
CA ASP A 361 -16.12 2.04 -1.00
C ASP A 361 -16.43 2.27 0.49
N GLU A 362 -17.60 2.77 0.83
CA GLU A 362 -18.05 3.02 2.20
C GLU A 362 -18.82 1.82 2.82
N LEU A 363 -19.21 0.81 2.04
CA LEU A 363 -19.92 -0.37 2.56
C LEU A 363 -19.24 -1.03 3.78
N PRO A 364 -17.91 -1.14 3.88
CA PRO A 364 -17.28 -1.70 5.07
C PRO A 364 -17.52 -0.89 6.35
N MET A 365 -17.97 0.37 6.27
CA MET A 365 -18.34 1.17 7.44
C MET A 365 -19.53 0.56 8.22
N PHE A 366 -20.34 -0.28 7.58
CA PHE A 366 -21.37 -1.04 8.29
C PHE A 366 -20.79 -1.95 9.39
N ILE A 367 -19.54 -2.41 9.25
CA ILE A 367 -18.82 -3.12 10.33
C ILE A 367 -18.72 -2.22 11.55
N ASN A 368 -18.39 -0.93 11.36
CA ASN A 368 -18.32 0.04 12.44
C ASN A 368 -19.68 0.34 13.06
N PHE A 369 -20.74 0.38 12.24
CA PHE A 369 -22.10 0.54 12.71
C PHE A 369 -22.52 -0.62 13.64
N PHE A 370 -22.35 -1.86 13.20
CA PHE A 370 -22.68 -3.04 14.01
C PHE A 370 -21.81 -3.20 15.27
N ARG A 371 -20.58 -2.68 15.25
CA ARG A 371 -19.69 -2.63 16.41
C ARG A 371 -20.05 -1.51 17.40
N GLY A 372 -20.93 -0.59 17.01
CA GLY A 372 -21.29 0.58 17.79
C GLY A 372 -20.25 1.71 17.79
N ASP A 373 -19.24 1.65 16.91
CA ASP A 373 -18.28 2.73 16.70
C ASP A 373 -18.92 3.95 16.03
N LEU A 374 -19.86 3.69 15.11
CA LEU A 374 -20.62 4.67 14.35
C LEU A 374 -22.13 4.46 14.57
N LYS A 375 -22.91 5.54 14.40
CA LYS A 375 -24.37 5.46 14.22
C LYS A 375 -24.74 5.70 12.74
N LEU A 376 -26.00 5.50 12.37
CA LEU A 376 -26.43 5.63 10.96
C LEU A 376 -26.29 7.08 10.49
N VAL A 377 -26.92 8.02 11.18
CA VAL A 377 -26.83 9.47 10.89
C VAL A 377 -26.06 10.17 11.99
N GLY A 378 -25.14 11.06 11.66
CA GLY A 378 -24.35 11.76 12.67
C GLY A 378 -23.16 12.52 12.07
N VAL A 379 -22.47 13.29 12.88
CA VAL A 379 -21.30 14.05 12.44
C VAL A 379 -20.22 13.16 11.84
N ARG A 380 -19.54 13.64 10.81
CA ARG A 380 -18.55 12.84 10.06
C ARG A 380 -17.38 12.43 10.98
N PRO A 381 -16.89 11.16 10.94
CA PRO A 381 -15.70 10.75 11.66
C PRO A 381 -14.45 11.42 11.06
N LEU A 382 -13.81 12.33 11.81
CA LEU A 382 -12.69 13.16 11.35
C LEU A 382 -11.32 12.55 11.67
N SER A 383 -10.32 12.84 10.83
CA SER A 383 -8.91 12.64 11.16
C SER A 383 -8.47 13.63 12.26
N SER A 384 -7.38 13.32 12.97
CA SER A 384 -6.86 14.24 13.99
C SER A 384 -6.52 15.60 13.43
N HIS A 385 -5.93 15.66 12.23
CA HIS A 385 -5.62 16.92 11.56
C HIS A 385 -6.89 17.71 11.18
N TYR A 386 -7.89 17.05 10.55
CA TYR A 386 -9.12 17.77 10.19
C TYR A 386 -9.92 18.19 11.43
N PHE A 387 -9.86 17.41 12.50
CA PHE A 387 -10.47 17.73 13.78
C PHE A 387 -9.82 18.98 14.43
N SER A 388 -8.50 19.16 14.29
CA SER A 388 -7.80 20.35 14.83
C SER A 388 -8.14 21.67 14.12
N LEU A 389 -8.78 21.61 12.93
CA LEU A 389 -9.26 22.80 12.21
C LEU A 389 -10.55 23.38 12.80
N TYR A 390 -11.26 22.60 13.61
CA TYR A 390 -12.49 23.02 14.26
C TYR A 390 -12.19 23.91 15.47
N THR A 391 -13.14 24.83 15.82
CA THR A 391 -13.05 25.59 17.07
C THR A 391 -13.03 24.66 18.28
N LYS A 392 -12.40 25.08 19.38
CA LYS A 392 -12.31 24.25 20.60
C LYS A 392 -13.70 23.84 21.11
N GLU A 393 -14.65 24.77 21.10
CA GLU A 393 -16.04 24.53 21.48
C GLU A 393 -16.66 23.41 20.64
N MET A 394 -16.53 23.47 19.31
CA MET A 394 -17.06 22.43 18.41
C MET A 394 -16.31 21.10 18.56
N GLN A 395 -15.00 21.12 18.83
CA GLN A 395 -14.24 19.91 19.12
C GLN A 395 -14.80 19.19 20.35
N GLU A 396 -14.98 19.88 21.48
CA GLU A 396 -15.52 19.35 22.72
C GLU A 396 -16.96 18.87 22.53
N ARG A 397 -17.82 19.66 21.91
CA ARG A 397 -19.20 19.28 21.62
C ARG A 397 -19.30 18.01 20.81
N ARG A 398 -18.52 17.89 19.73
CA ARG A 398 -18.51 16.69 18.87
C ARG A 398 -18.11 15.42 19.61
N LEU A 399 -17.24 15.52 20.61
CA LEU A 399 -16.81 14.35 21.40
C LEU A 399 -17.93 13.74 22.26
N ASN A 400 -19.01 14.48 22.52
CA ASN A 400 -20.17 13.96 23.26
C ASN A 400 -21.01 13.00 22.41
N TYR A 401 -20.86 13.02 21.09
CA TYR A 401 -21.69 12.25 20.16
C TYR A 401 -20.91 11.16 19.45
N ARG A 402 -21.65 10.10 19.09
CA ARG A 402 -21.12 9.04 18.23
C ARG A 402 -21.15 9.52 16.79
N PRO A 403 -20.03 9.45 16.03
CA PRO A 403 -20.05 9.84 14.62
C PRO A 403 -20.96 8.93 13.79
N GLY A 404 -21.42 9.43 12.63
CA GLY A 404 -22.35 8.73 11.75
C GLY A 404 -21.73 8.27 10.43
N LEU A 405 -22.41 7.29 9.79
CA LEU A 405 -22.15 6.90 8.41
C LEU A 405 -22.58 7.99 7.45
N ILE A 406 -23.77 8.56 7.68
CA ILE A 406 -24.38 9.59 6.85
C ILE A 406 -24.23 10.92 7.57
N PRO A 407 -23.26 11.76 7.16
CA PRO A 407 -23.09 13.07 7.77
C PRO A 407 -24.18 14.08 7.37
N PRO A 408 -24.47 15.08 8.23
CA PRO A 408 -25.48 16.10 7.98
C PRO A 408 -25.25 16.90 6.68
N PHE A 409 -24.02 17.11 6.28
CA PHE A 409 -23.69 17.85 5.07
C PHE A 409 -24.30 17.27 3.77
N TYR A 410 -24.72 16.00 3.75
CA TYR A 410 -25.45 15.44 2.61
C TYR A 410 -26.90 15.95 2.50
N MET A 411 -27.48 16.41 3.61
CA MET A 411 -28.77 17.07 3.59
C MET A 411 -28.61 18.54 3.24
N ASP A 412 -27.69 19.24 3.89
CA ASP A 412 -27.56 20.71 3.81
C ASP A 412 -26.72 21.17 2.61
N MET A 413 -25.89 20.26 2.01
CA MET A 413 -25.08 20.52 0.81
C MET A 413 -24.14 21.73 0.90
N PRO A 414 -23.36 21.92 2.00
CA PRO A 414 -22.47 23.05 2.21
C PRO A 414 -21.38 23.11 1.14
N LYS A 415 -20.92 24.33 0.81
CA LYS A 415 -19.88 24.58 -0.20
C LYS A 415 -18.54 24.98 0.43
N THR A 416 -18.55 25.65 1.57
CA THR A 416 -17.39 26.13 2.29
C THR A 416 -17.16 25.35 3.58
N PHE A 417 -16.00 25.55 4.20
CA PHE A 417 -15.70 24.92 5.49
C PHE A 417 -16.59 25.47 6.60
N ASP A 418 -16.86 26.78 6.59
CA ASP A 418 -17.73 27.43 7.58
C ASP A 418 -19.17 26.92 7.47
N GLU A 419 -19.68 26.77 6.25
CA GLU A 419 -21.00 26.15 6.02
C GLU A 419 -21.05 24.68 6.51
N ILE A 420 -19.94 23.94 6.46
CA ILE A 420 -19.84 22.58 7.04
C ILE A 420 -19.99 22.65 8.56
N LEU A 421 -19.30 23.60 9.20
CA LEU A 421 -19.40 23.81 10.64
C LEU A 421 -20.84 24.16 11.06
N ASP A 422 -21.49 25.08 10.32
CA ASP A 422 -22.87 25.48 10.56
C ASP A 422 -23.86 24.33 10.37
N SER A 423 -23.70 23.54 9.32
CA SER A 423 -24.51 22.34 9.09
C SER A 423 -24.40 21.34 10.24
N GLU A 424 -23.17 21.10 10.74
CA GLU A 424 -22.95 20.22 11.88
C GLU A 424 -23.53 20.79 13.18
N LYS A 425 -23.35 22.09 13.42
CA LYS A 425 -23.93 22.77 14.59
C LYS A 425 -25.46 22.67 14.58
N LYS A 426 -26.07 23.02 13.47
CA LYS A 426 -27.55 22.91 13.25
C LYS A 426 -28.07 21.50 13.48
N TYR A 427 -27.34 20.50 12.99
CA TYR A 427 -27.70 19.10 13.24
C TYR A 427 -27.62 18.75 14.73
N LEU A 428 -26.53 19.14 15.41
CA LEU A 428 -26.35 18.84 16.83
C LEU A 428 -27.38 19.55 17.71
N ASP A 429 -27.73 20.83 17.41
CA ASP A 429 -28.77 21.56 18.12
C ASP A 429 -30.14 20.87 17.99
N ALA A 430 -30.48 20.45 16.77
CA ALA A 430 -31.73 19.69 16.53
C ALA A 430 -31.70 18.32 17.20
N TYR A 431 -30.54 17.64 17.19
CA TYR A 431 -30.37 16.34 17.80
C TYR A 431 -30.50 16.38 19.33
N ASP A 432 -30.00 17.42 19.99
CA ASP A 432 -30.12 17.59 21.44
C ASP A 432 -31.56 17.75 21.87
N SER A 433 -32.39 18.39 21.04
CA SER A 433 -33.82 18.58 21.31
C SER A 433 -34.66 17.32 20.98
N HIS A 434 -34.46 16.74 19.80
CA HIS A 434 -35.28 15.62 19.29
C HIS A 434 -34.40 14.57 18.54
N PRO A 435 -33.65 13.70 19.25
CA PRO A 435 -32.64 12.83 18.63
C PRO A 435 -33.16 11.94 17.49
N LEU A 436 -34.25 11.20 17.72
CA LEU A 436 -34.80 10.26 16.74
C LEU A 436 -35.38 10.98 15.53
N PHE A 437 -36.14 12.03 15.74
CA PHE A 437 -36.76 12.80 14.67
C PHE A 437 -35.68 13.45 13.77
N THR A 438 -34.65 13.99 14.38
CA THR A 438 -33.52 14.59 13.67
C THR A 438 -32.78 13.57 12.82
N ASP A 439 -32.48 12.38 13.37
CA ASP A 439 -31.81 11.32 12.60
C ASP A 439 -32.67 10.87 11.41
N VAL A 440 -33.98 10.68 11.58
CA VAL A 440 -34.91 10.30 10.52
C VAL A 440 -34.98 11.40 9.44
N LYS A 441 -35.13 12.66 9.85
CA LYS A 441 -35.19 13.81 8.93
C LYS A 441 -33.91 13.90 8.09
N TYR A 442 -32.74 13.84 8.72
CA TYR A 442 -31.46 13.93 8.02
C TYR A 442 -31.17 12.69 7.17
N PHE A 443 -31.63 11.52 7.58
CA PHE A 443 -31.54 10.31 6.75
C PHE A 443 -32.28 10.47 5.43
N PHE A 444 -33.55 10.83 5.47
CA PHE A 444 -34.36 10.97 4.26
C PHE A 444 -33.91 12.15 3.39
N GLY A 445 -33.53 13.27 4.00
CA GLY A 445 -32.98 14.41 3.28
C GLY A 445 -31.65 14.09 2.57
N ALA A 446 -30.74 13.42 3.26
CA ALA A 446 -29.49 12.95 2.67
C ALA A 446 -29.74 11.91 1.57
N PHE A 447 -30.63 10.94 1.81
CA PHE A 447 -31.02 9.92 0.83
C PHE A 447 -31.57 10.56 -0.45
N TYR A 448 -32.49 11.51 -0.33
CA TYR A 448 -33.03 12.26 -1.47
C TYR A 448 -31.92 12.97 -2.26
N ASN A 449 -31.04 13.70 -1.59
CA ASN A 449 -29.96 14.42 -2.25
C ASN A 449 -28.94 13.47 -2.91
N ILE A 450 -28.62 12.33 -2.27
CA ILE A 450 -27.68 11.33 -2.80
C ILE A 450 -28.26 10.62 -4.04
N VAL A 451 -29.50 10.15 -3.94
CA VAL A 451 -30.10 9.32 -4.97
C VAL A 451 -30.68 10.16 -6.12
N ILE A 452 -31.46 11.20 -5.78
CA ILE A 452 -32.18 12.01 -6.77
C ILE A 452 -31.27 13.11 -7.34
N LYS A 453 -30.63 13.92 -6.47
CA LYS A 453 -29.76 15.02 -6.91
C LYS A 453 -28.34 14.57 -7.24
N LYS A 454 -28.03 13.25 -7.08
CA LYS A 454 -26.71 12.67 -7.34
C LYS A 454 -25.59 13.39 -6.57
N ALA A 455 -25.88 13.85 -5.36
CA ALA A 455 -24.92 14.49 -4.49
C ALA A 455 -23.69 13.57 -4.27
N ARG A 456 -22.50 14.15 -4.29
CA ARG A 456 -21.25 13.42 -4.08
C ARG A 456 -20.45 14.10 -2.97
N SER A 457 -19.73 13.31 -2.21
CA SER A 457 -18.71 13.82 -1.28
C SER A 457 -17.68 14.60 -2.10
N LYS A 458 -17.61 15.91 -1.87
CA LYS A 458 -16.54 16.76 -2.41
C LYS A 458 -15.22 16.51 -1.68
#